data_106165565cee769b24a17f8139cce967
#
_entry.id   106165565cee769b24a17f8139cce967
#
_cell.length_a   1.000
_cell.length_b   1.000
_cell.length_c   1.000
_cell.angle_alpha   90.00
_cell.angle_beta   90.00
_cell.angle_gamma   90.00
#
_symmetry.space_group_name_H-M   'P 1'
#
loop_
_entity.id
_entity.type
_entity.pdbx_description
1 polymer ?
#
loop_
_entity_poly.entity_id
_entity_poly.type
_entity_poly.pdbx_seq_one_letter_code
_entity_poly.pdbx_strand_id
1 'polypeptide(L)'
;MRVLVSGGGTGGHIYPALSLMNYLKEQDPSTEFLYVGTERGLESTIVPKAGYDFKTIKIQGIVRSLSLENFKTLWYFCTSYFKAKEIVKEFKPDIVIGTGGYVCAPVLYAAANMGIPTIIHEQNSLAGITNKFLARKVSKIAICFDAVRKDFAKYEDKVVMTGNPRGQELANAQKDDSYLASIGIQKEKPIVLIFGGSRGSLRMNESFIEALDEFEKKDYQVVMVTGQVHYDKINNLITSLKKQLQNITVLPYINNMVQMFQNTDLVVCRSGATTLIELTALGLPSILIPSPYVTENHQEANAMSLVEKDAATMILEKDLNGESLVAEIDRIMNDEARSKEMAENSKALGITDASSRLETIIHSLVK
;
A
#
# COMPACT_ATOMS: atom_id res chain seq x y z
N MET A 1 8.30 26.13 -3.53
CA MET A 1 8.92 25.07 -4.34
C MET A 1 7.91 24.49 -5.33
N ARG A 2 8.34 24.00 -6.50
CA ARG A 2 7.46 23.37 -7.52
C ARG A 2 7.79 21.90 -7.64
N VAL A 3 6.87 21.04 -7.26
CA VAL A 3 7.05 19.58 -7.20
C VAL A 3 6.16 18.90 -8.22
N LEU A 4 6.74 18.18 -9.17
CA LEU A 4 5.99 17.33 -10.08
C LEU A 4 6.02 15.91 -9.56
N VAL A 5 4.84 15.29 -9.41
CA VAL A 5 4.69 13.92 -8.91
C VAL A 5 4.10 13.03 -10.00
N SER A 6 4.55 11.80 -10.08
CA SER A 6 3.99 10.80 -10.99
C SER A 6 3.86 9.45 -10.28
N GLY A 7 2.73 8.82 -10.47
CA GLY A 7 2.43 7.51 -9.91
C GLY A 7 1.08 7.02 -10.41
N GLY A 8 0.85 5.69 -10.45
CA GLY A 8 -0.44 5.25 -10.94
C GLY A 8 -0.61 3.74 -11.00
N GLY A 9 -1.78 3.36 -11.45
CA GLY A 9 -2.22 1.98 -11.62
C GLY A 9 -2.84 1.36 -10.37
N THR A 10 -2.30 1.62 -9.18
CA THR A 10 -2.80 1.06 -7.91
C THR A 10 -2.77 2.08 -6.79
N GLY A 11 -3.60 1.87 -5.75
CA GLY A 11 -3.57 2.69 -4.53
C GLY A 11 -2.20 2.71 -3.84
N GLY A 12 -1.45 1.60 -3.94
CA GLY A 12 -0.10 1.49 -3.39
C GLY A 12 0.91 2.49 -3.95
N HIS A 13 0.69 3.02 -5.17
CA HIS A 13 1.50 4.08 -5.76
C HIS A 13 0.92 5.48 -5.52
N ILE A 14 -0.42 5.58 -5.42
CA ILE A 14 -1.11 6.87 -5.35
C ILE A 14 -1.09 7.44 -3.92
N TYR A 15 -1.43 6.64 -2.92
CA TYR A 15 -1.50 7.12 -1.53
C TYR A 15 -0.17 7.58 -0.95
N PRO A 16 0.98 6.90 -1.18
CA PRO A 16 2.28 7.44 -0.75
C PRO A 16 2.61 8.80 -1.35
N ALA A 17 2.23 9.01 -2.62
CA ALA A 17 2.41 10.30 -3.28
C ALA A 17 1.57 11.39 -2.63
N LEU A 18 0.28 11.12 -2.39
CA LEU A 18 -0.63 12.07 -1.75
C LEU A 18 -0.21 12.39 -0.32
N SER A 19 0.19 11.38 0.47
CA SER A 19 0.68 11.59 1.84
C SER A 19 1.91 12.50 1.86
N LEU A 20 2.85 12.31 0.93
CA LEU A 20 4.01 13.19 0.81
C LEU A 20 3.62 14.61 0.37
N MET A 21 2.73 14.73 -0.62
CA MET A 21 2.26 16.04 -1.11
C MET A 21 1.53 16.82 -0.02
N ASN A 22 0.66 16.17 0.74
CA ASN A 22 -0.03 16.77 1.88
C ASN A 22 0.97 17.26 2.92
N TYR A 23 1.91 16.40 3.33
CA TYR A 23 2.95 16.74 4.28
C TYR A 23 3.76 17.97 3.83
N LEU A 24 4.28 17.97 2.60
CA LEU A 24 5.04 19.10 2.06
C LEU A 24 4.21 20.38 1.97
N LYS A 25 2.91 20.26 1.69
CA LYS A 25 1.98 21.40 1.66
C LYS A 25 1.72 21.98 3.03
N GLU A 26 1.68 21.14 4.07
CA GLU A 26 1.57 21.56 5.48
C GLU A 26 2.85 22.27 5.94
N GLN A 27 4.05 21.78 5.54
CA GLN A 27 5.32 22.41 5.89
C GLN A 27 5.51 23.77 5.19
N ASP A 28 5.17 23.84 3.90
CA ASP A 28 5.24 25.09 3.11
C ASP A 28 3.99 25.22 2.22
N PRO A 29 2.98 26.01 2.66
CA PRO A 29 1.78 26.29 1.89
C PRO A 29 2.00 26.93 0.51
N SER A 30 3.18 27.52 0.26
CA SER A 30 3.53 28.10 -1.03
C SER A 30 3.98 27.05 -2.07
N THR A 31 4.22 25.81 -1.66
CA THR A 31 4.63 24.74 -2.58
C THR A 31 3.53 24.43 -3.59
N GLU A 32 3.89 24.47 -4.86
CA GLU A 32 3.01 24.14 -5.98
C GLU A 32 3.22 22.69 -6.42
N PHE A 33 2.13 22.00 -6.68
CA PHE A 33 2.15 20.59 -7.10
C PHE A 33 1.49 20.41 -8.46
N LEU A 34 2.05 19.51 -9.27
CA LEU A 34 1.41 18.97 -10.45
C LEU A 34 1.56 17.44 -10.43
N TYR A 35 0.44 16.73 -10.53
CA TYR A 35 0.46 15.28 -10.63
C TYR A 35 0.30 14.85 -12.10
N VAL A 36 1.15 13.91 -12.54
CA VAL A 36 1.05 13.33 -13.89
C VAL A 36 0.73 11.83 -13.79
N GLY A 37 -0.41 11.45 -14.33
CA GLY A 37 -0.93 10.09 -14.34
C GLY A 37 -1.46 9.66 -15.69
N THR A 38 -2.33 8.63 -15.70
CA THR A 38 -3.03 8.15 -16.89
C THR A 38 -4.51 8.55 -16.86
N GLU A 39 -5.18 8.59 -18.01
CA GLU A 39 -6.60 8.96 -18.11
C GLU A 39 -7.54 7.92 -17.46
N ARG A 40 -7.12 6.64 -17.44
CA ARG A 40 -7.97 5.50 -17.04
C ARG A 40 -7.53 4.84 -15.73
N GLY A 41 -6.44 5.31 -15.13
CA GLY A 41 -5.96 4.81 -13.84
C GLY A 41 -6.78 5.37 -12.67
N LEU A 42 -6.69 4.71 -11.51
CA LEU A 42 -7.35 5.17 -10.27
C LEU A 42 -6.92 6.60 -9.89
N GLU A 43 -5.69 6.97 -10.23
CA GLU A 43 -5.11 8.30 -10.01
C GLU A 43 -5.92 9.42 -10.67
N SER A 44 -6.55 9.17 -11.82
CA SER A 44 -7.35 10.17 -12.53
C SER A 44 -8.61 10.64 -11.76
N THR A 45 -9.04 9.84 -10.80
CA THR A 45 -10.18 10.18 -9.94
C THR A 45 -9.72 10.61 -8.54
N ILE A 46 -8.73 9.90 -7.98
CA ILE A 46 -8.28 10.09 -6.59
C ILE A 46 -7.55 11.43 -6.44
N VAL A 47 -6.63 11.75 -7.34
CA VAL A 47 -5.77 12.95 -7.22
C VAL A 47 -6.56 14.25 -7.36
N PRO A 48 -7.45 14.43 -8.38
CA PRO A 48 -8.29 15.61 -8.45
C PRO A 48 -9.26 15.77 -7.26
N LYS A 49 -9.79 14.66 -6.73
CA LYS A 49 -10.61 14.68 -5.50
C LYS A 49 -9.84 15.13 -4.27
N ALA A 50 -8.53 14.88 -4.24
CA ALA A 50 -7.64 15.38 -3.19
C ALA A 50 -7.26 16.86 -3.38
N GLY A 51 -7.73 17.53 -4.42
CA GLY A 51 -7.54 18.97 -4.66
C GLY A 51 -6.23 19.34 -5.36
N TYR A 52 -5.55 18.37 -6.00
CA TYR A 52 -4.31 18.62 -6.73
C TYR A 52 -4.50 18.71 -8.24
N ASP A 53 -3.72 19.58 -8.88
CA ASP A 53 -3.67 19.70 -10.33
C ASP A 53 -3.18 18.41 -10.98
N PHE A 54 -3.88 17.99 -12.04
CA PHE A 54 -3.66 16.71 -12.68
C PHE A 54 -3.52 16.84 -14.20
N LYS A 55 -2.45 16.29 -14.76
CA LYS A 55 -2.25 16.13 -16.21
C LYS A 55 -2.10 14.67 -16.57
N THR A 56 -2.46 14.30 -17.79
CA THR A 56 -2.43 12.92 -18.27
C THR A 56 -1.42 12.71 -19.39
N ILE A 57 -0.85 11.51 -19.40
CA ILE A 57 -0.11 10.97 -20.55
C ILE A 57 -0.71 9.63 -20.96
N LYS A 58 -0.62 9.31 -22.24
CA LYS A 58 -1.18 8.07 -22.80
C LYS A 58 -0.12 6.97 -22.82
N ILE A 59 -0.14 6.09 -21.83
CA ILE A 59 0.81 4.99 -21.73
C ILE A 59 0.10 3.70 -21.28
N GLN A 60 0.68 2.57 -21.61
CA GLN A 60 0.25 1.25 -21.13
C GLN A 60 1.44 0.44 -20.63
N GLY A 61 1.16 -0.54 -19.76
CA GLY A 61 2.17 -1.48 -19.27
C GLY A 61 2.67 -2.43 -20.39
N ILE A 62 3.87 -2.96 -20.20
CA ILE A 62 4.45 -3.98 -21.09
C ILE A 62 3.71 -5.29 -20.88
N VAL A 63 3.23 -5.89 -21.97
CA VAL A 63 2.67 -7.25 -21.96
C VAL A 63 3.84 -8.25 -21.93
N ARG A 64 3.84 -9.18 -20.97
CA ARG A 64 4.96 -10.11 -20.72
C ARG A 64 5.14 -11.24 -21.74
N SER A 65 4.30 -11.29 -22.77
CA SER A 65 4.44 -12.21 -23.90
C SER A 65 5.07 -11.51 -25.10
N LEU A 66 5.67 -12.29 -26.03
CA LEU A 66 6.06 -11.80 -27.34
C LEU A 66 4.78 -11.45 -28.12
N SER A 67 4.33 -10.21 -28.00
CA SER A 67 3.10 -9.71 -28.60
C SER A 67 3.39 -8.46 -29.43
N LEU A 68 2.69 -8.33 -30.56
CA LEU A 68 2.68 -7.10 -31.37
C LEU A 68 2.21 -5.88 -30.57
N GLU A 69 1.51 -6.08 -29.44
CA GLU A 69 1.14 -5.02 -28.53
C GLU A 69 2.35 -4.32 -27.87
N ASN A 70 3.48 -5.01 -27.75
CA ASN A 70 4.70 -4.41 -27.24
C ASN A 70 5.28 -3.34 -28.18
N PHE A 71 5.02 -3.42 -29.49
CA PHE A 71 5.34 -2.32 -30.42
C PHE A 71 4.49 -1.08 -30.15
N LYS A 72 3.21 -1.25 -29.82
CA LYS A 72 2.34 -0.15 -29.39
C LYS A 72 2.82 0.43 -28.06
N THR A 73 3.25 -0.40 -27.12
CA THR A 73 3.80 0.03 -25.85
C THR A 73 5.06 0.88 -26.04
N LEU A 74 5.97 0.47 -26.93
CA LEU A 74 7.16 1.25 -27.27
C LEU A 74 6.79 2.60 -27.94
N TRP A 75 5.84 2.57 -28.86
CA TRP A 75 5.31 3.79 -29.49
C TRP A 75 4.68 4.73 -28.45
N TYR A 76 3.86 4.21 -27.54
CA TYR A 76 3.29 5.00 -26.45
C TYR A 76 4.36 5.52 -25.49
N PHE A 77 5.41 4.77 -25.22
CA PHE A 77 6.52 5.27 -24.42
C PHE A 77 7.19 6.47 -25.09
N CYS A 78 7.50 6.40 -26.39
CA CYS A 78 8.10 7.49 -27.14
C CYS A 78 7.21 8.74 -27.16
N THR A 79 5.93 8.58 -27.51
CA THR A 79 4.98 9.70 -27.55
C THR A 79 4.75 10.31 -26.18
N SER A 80 4.65 9.48 -25.13
CA SER A 80 4.52 9.92 -23.74
C SER A 80 5.77 10.62 -23.22
N TYR A 81 6.96 10.22 -23.67
CA TYR A 81 8.18 10.90 -23.32
C TYR A 81 8.19 12.36 -23.82
N PHE A 82 7.79 12.59 -25.10
CA PHE A 82 7.71 13.95 -25.63
C PHE A 82 6.63 14.78 -24.94
N LYS A 83 5.47 14.16 -24.64
CA LYS A 83 4.41 14.84 -23.89
C LYS A 83 4.82 15.16 -22.45
N ALA A 84 5.50 14.24 -21.79
CA ALA A 84 6.06 14.47 -20.46
C ALA A 84 7.08 15.61 -20.47
N LYS A 85 7.96 15.65 -21.49
CA LYS A 85 8.94 16.74 -21.68
C LYS A 85 8.26 18.10 -21.87
N GLU A 86 7.14 18.17 -22.59
CA GLU A 86 6.32 19.37 -22.74
C GLU A 86 5.75 19.81 -21.38
N ILE A 87 5.11 18.89 -20.63
CA ILE A 87 4.56 19.16 -19.30
C ILE A 87 5.64 19.68 -18.34
N VAL A 88 6.80 19.03 -18.32
CA VAL A 88 7.93 19.42 -17.47
C VAL A 88 8.44 20.82 -17.84
N LYS A 89 8.53 21.15 -19.14
CA LYS A 89 8.92 22.50 -19.60
C LYS A 89 7.93 23.58 -19.22
N GLU A 90 6.65 23.28 -19.29
CA GLU A 90 5.56 24.20 -18.94
C GLU A 90 5.51 24.44 -17.43
N PHE A 91 5.50 23.38 -16.64
CA PHE A 91 5.41 23.44 -15.19
C PHE A 91 6.71 23.93 -14.54
N LYS A 92 7.89 23.66 -15.12
CA LYS A 92 9.23 24.01 -14.61
C LYS A 92 9.42 23.55 -13.16
N PRO A 93 9.33 22.25 -12.88
CA PRO A 93 9.49 21.73 -11.52
C PRO A 93 10.94 21.89 -11.04
N ASP A 94 11.11 22.17 -9.74
CA ASP A 94 12.40 22.11 -9.05
C ASP A 94 12.84 20.66 -8.84
N ILE A 95 11.88 19.73 -8.71
CA ILE A 95 12.11 18.31 -8.50
C ILE A 95 10.95 17.48 -9.07
N VAL A 96 11.26 16.25 -9.48
CA VAL A 96 10.26 15.27 -9.95
C VAL A 96 10.34 14.00 -9.13
N ILE A 97 9.20 13.53 -8.59
CA ILE A 97 9.11 12.37 -7.73
C ILE A 97 8.21 11.31 -8.37
N GLY A 98 8.72 10.09 -8.49
CA GLY A 98 7.97 8.95 -9.01
C GLY A 98 7.68 7.92 -7.92
N THR A 99 6.42 7.61 -7.69
CA THR A 99 6.01 6.64 -6.67
C THR A 99 5.67 5.27 -7.26
N GLY A 100 5.90 5.06 -8.57
CA GLY A 100 5.73 3.76 -9.19
C GLY A 100 4.60 3.69 -10.22
N GLY A 101 4.51 2.54 -10.86
CA GLY A 101 3.68 2.34 -12.04
C GLY A 101 4.40 2.73 -13.34
N TYR A 102 3.90 2.20 -14.46
CA TYR A 102 4.52 2.43 -15.77
C TYR A 102 4.48 3.88 -16.23
N VAL A 103 3.55 4.69 -15.68
CA VAL A 103 3.43 6.13 -15.97
C VAL A 103 4.66 6.93 -15.52
N CYS A 104 5.37 6.49 -14.49
CA CYS A 104 6.57 7.15 -14.01
C CYS A 104 7.73 7.12 -15.03
N ALA A 105 7.82 6.06 -15.84
CA ALA A 105 8.96 5.88 -16.73
C ALA A 105 9.21 7.06 -17.68
N PRO A 106 8.27 7.49 -18.54
CA PRO A 106 8.50 8.63 -19.44
C PRO A 106 8.64 9.95 -18.70
N VAL A 107 7.95 10.15 -17.58
CA VAL A 107 7.97 11.42 -16.81
C VAL A 107 9.33 11.65 -16.18
N LEU A 108 9.80 10.69 -15.38
CA LEU A 108 11.09 10.83 -14.71
C LEU A 108 12.26 10.76 -15.69
N TYR A 109 12.15 9.94 -16.74
CA TYR A 109 13.18 9.89 -17.76
C TYR A 109 13.31 11.21 -18.51
N ALA A 110 12.18 11.89 -18.81
CA ALA A 110 12.20 13.21 -19.43
C ALA A 110 12.84 14.28 -18.51
N ALA A 111 12.42 14.31 -17.23
CA ALA A 111 12.95 15.23 -16.25
C ALA A 111 14.46 15.05 -16.01
N ALA A 112 14.91 13.81 -15.82
CA ALA A 112 16.32 13.48 -15.63
C ALA A 112 17.18 13.88 -16.84
N ASN A 113 16.69 13.68 -18.09
CA ASN A 113 17.38 14.12 -19.30
C ASN A 113 17.40 15.65 -19.47
N MET A 114 16.55 16.38 -18.77
CA MET A 114 16.54 17.85 -18.72
C MET A 114 17.39 18.42 -17.58
N GLY A 115 18.07 17.56 -16.79
CA GLY A 115 18.91 17.96 -15.68
C GLY A 115 18.13 18.32 -14.41
N ILE A 116 16.82 18.02 -14.35
CA ILE A 116 15.99 18.26 -13.17
C ILE A 116 16.22 17.12 -12.17
N PRO A 117 16.42 17.42 -10.87
CA PRO A 117 16.52 16.40 -9.82
C PRO A 117 15.33 15.46 -9.81
N THR A 118 15.58 14.16 -9.65
CA THR A 118 14.54 13.13 -9.67
C THR A 118 14.72 12.12 -8.54
N ILE A 119 13.60 11.72 -7.93
CA ILE A 119 13.53 10.66 -6.90
C ILE A 119 12.55 9.59 -7.38
N ILE A 120 12.94 8.32 -7.31
CA ILE A 120 11.99 7.21 -7.33
C ILE A 120 11.79 6.68 -5.91
N HIS A 121 10.55 6.31 -5.62
CA HIS A 121 10.17 5.71 -4.35
C HIS A 121 9.69 4.27 -4.62
N GLU A 122 10.37 3.29 -4.03
CA GLU A 122 10.01 1.86 -4.12
C GLU A 122 9.36 1.40 -2.84
N GLN A 123 8.12 0.95 -2.94
CA GLN A 123 7.31 0.54 -1.79
C GLN A 123 7.49 -0.93 -1.42
N ASN A 124 7.87 -1.79 -2.38
CA ASN A 124 7.93 -3.24 -2.18
C ASN A 124 9.33 -3.71 -1.79
N SER A 125 9.40 -4.92 -1.25
CA SER A 125 10.65 -5.63 -0.96
C SER A 125 11.35 -6.20 -2.22
N LEU A 126 10.69 -6.15 -3.38
CA LEU A 126 11.24 -6.41 -4.71
C LEU A 126 11.00 -5.21 -5.60
N ALA A 127 12.03 -4.75 -6.31
CA ALA A 127 11.93 -3.56 -7.12
C ALA A 127 11.10 -3.79 -8.40
N GLY A 128 10.16 -2.90 -8.66
CA GLY A 128 9.39 -2.89 -9.89
C GLY A 128 10.25 -2.59 -11.12
N ILE A 129 9.88 -3.15 -12.28
CA ILE A 129 10.60 -3.02 -13.56
C ILE A 129 10.83 -1.55 -13.92
N THR A 130 9.82 -0.68 -13.70
CA THR A 130 9.93 0.76 -13.96
C THR A 130 11.03 1.40 -13.11
N ASN A 131 11.10 1.09 -11.81
CA ASN A 131 12.09 1.63 -10.90
C ASN A 131 13.50 1.09 -11.23
N LYS A 132 13.63 -0.19 -11.58
CA LYS A 132 14.90 -0.77 -12.09
C LYS A 132 15.39 -0.06 -13.34
N PHE A 133 14.49 0.26 -14.29
CA PHE A 133 14.82 1.01 -15.50
C PHE A 133 15.30 2.44 -15.20
N LEU A 134 14.61 3.13 -14.27
CA LEU A 134 14.88 4.52 -13.91
C LEU A 134 16.13 4.69 -13.01
N ALA A 135 16.52 3.67 -12.24
CA ALA A 135 17.61 3.72 -11.26
C ALA A 135 18.91 4.31 -11.81
N ARG A 136 19.25 4.02 -13.08
CA ARG A 136 20.45 4.56 -13.73
C ARG A 136 20.43 6.08 -13.92
N LYS A 137 19.24 6.70 -14.01
CA LYS A 137 19.05 8.10 -14.40
C LYS A 137 18.68 9.01 -13.25
N VAL A 138 17.98 8.49 -12.26
CA VAL A 138 17.47 9.30 -11.14
C VAL A 138 18.57 9.74 -10.19
N SER A 139 18.32 10.82 -9.44
CA SER A 139 19.23 11.38 -8.46
C SER A 139 19.26 10.54 -7.19
N LYS A 140 18.10 10.08 -6.70
CA LYS A 140 17.97 9.24 -5.50
C LYS A 140 16.90 8.16 -5.67
N ILE A 141 17.07 7.09 -4.91
CA ILE A 141 16.20 5.92 -4.84
C ILE A 141 15.78 5.77 -3.38
N ALA A 142 14.56 6.18 -3.07
CA ALA A 142 13.96 6.03 -1.76
C ALA A 142 13.34 4.63 -1.64
N ILE A 143 13.65 3.90 -0.58
CA ILE A 143 13.16 2.53 -0.37
C ILE A 143 12.42 2.39 0.95
N CYS A 144 11.48 1.43 1.01
CA CYS A 144 10.69 1.11 2.20
C CYS A 144 11.16 -0.15 2.92
N PHE A 145 11.81 -1.08 2.23
CA PHE A 145 12.32 -2.34 2.77
C PHE A 145 13.79 -2.51 2.42
N ASP A 146 14.59 -2.94 3.39
CA ASP A 146 16.02 -3.16 3.15
C ASP A 146 16.28 -4.28 2.14
N ALA A 147 15.40 -5.28 2.09
CA ALA A 147 15.50 -6.40 1.16
C ALA A 147 15.58 -5.99 -0.32
N VAL A 148 15.06 -4.81 -0.70
CA VAL A 148 15.10 -4.33 -2.09
C VAL A 148 16.46 -3.75 -2.52
N ARG A 149 17.38 -3.47 -1.58
CA ARG A 149 18.73 -2.94 -1.89
C ARG A 149 19.48 -3.80 -2.91
N LYS A 150 19.38 -5.11 -2.81
CA LYS A 150 20.00 -6.05 -3.75
C LYS A 150 19.61 -5.79 -5.21
N ASP A 151 18.39 -5.32 -5.45
CA ASP A 151 17.91 -4.98 -6.79
C ASP A 151 18.52 -3.69 -7.34
N PHE A 152 19.03 -2.84 -6.45
CA PHE A 152 19.69 -1.55 -6.76
C PHE A 152 21.19 -1.55 -6.44
N ALA A 153 21.83 -2.71 -6.24
CA ALA A 153 23.24 -2.82 -5.82
C ALA A 153 24.21 -2.02 -6.70
N LYS A 154 23.92 -1.86 -8.01
CA LYS A 154 24.73 -1.04 -8.93
C LYS A 154 24.61 0.47 -8.69
N TYR A 155 23.69 0.91 -7.86
CA TYR A 155 23.32 2.31 -7.59
C TYR A 155 23.19 2.57 -6.10
N GLU A 156 23.94 1.82 -5.28
CA GLU A 156 23.87 1.86 -3.81
C GLU A 156 24.10 3.27 -3.24
N ASP A 157 24.95 4.06 -3.89
CA ASP A 157 25.22 5.47 -3.58
C ASP A 157 24.00 6.39 -3.69
N LYS A 158 22.97 5.94 -4.42
CA LYS A 158 21.70 6.66 -4.58
C LYS A 158 20.61 6.15 -3.64
N VAL A 159 20.77 4.95 -3.06
CA VAL A 159 19.73 4.30 -2.26
C VAL A 159 19.66 4.89 -0.86
N VAL A 160 18.47 5.30 -0.45
CA VAL A 160 18.19 5.83 0.89
C VAL A 160 16.96 5.14 1.49
N MET A 161 17.10 4.63 2.72
CA MET A 161 15.98 4.09 3.48
C MET A 161 15.14 5.24 4.02
N THR A 162 13.97 5.44 3.44
CA THR A 162 13.04 6.50 3.85
C THR A 162 11.79 5.98 4.54
N GLY A 163 11.39 4.74 4.27
CA GLY A 163 10.05 4.28 4.59
C GLY A 163 9.00 4.89 3.65
N ASN A 164 7.74 4.73 4.00
CA ASN A 164 6.62 5.18 3.19
C ASN A 164 5.89 6.34 3.88
N PRO A 165 5.64 7.46 3.21
CA PRO A 165 4.88 8.60 3.75
C PRO A 165 3.54 8.22 4.41
N ARG A 166 2.89 7.17 3.92
CA ARG A 166 1.66 6.65 4.51
C ARG A 166 1.83 6.19 5.96
N GLY A 167 2.99 5.61 6.32
CA GLY A 167 3.30 5.21 7.70
C GLY A 167 3.35 6.39 8.67
N GLN A 168 3.95 7.50 8.25
CA GLN A 168 3.98 8.73 9.06
C GLN A 168 2.58 9.34 9.24
N GLU A 169 1.78 9.37 8.17
CA GLU A 169 0.39 9.84 8.23
C GLU A 169 -0.43 9.06 9.27
N LEU A 170 -0.30 7.71 9.26
CA LEU A 170 -1.02 6.86 10.21
C LEU A 170 -0.53 7.03 11.66
N ALA A 171 0.78 7.12 11.85
CA ALA A 171 1.37 7.29 13.17
C ALA A 171 0.95 8.62 13.84
N ASN A 172 0.69 9.65 13.03
CA ASN A 172 0.25 10.98 13.50
C ASN A 172 -1.27 11.10 13.62
N ALA A 173 -2.04 10.14 13.10
CA ALA A 173 -3.49 10.20 13.14
C ALA A 173 -3.99 10.04 14.58
N GLN A 174 -4.88 10.93 15.01
CA GLN A 174 -5.53 10.81 16.31
C GLN A 174 -6.55 9.68 16.29
N LYS A 175 -6.58 8.90 17.38
CA LYS A 175 -7.56 7.84 17.54
C LYS A 175 -8.93 8.44 17.87
N ASP A 176 -9.95 7.97 17.15
CA ASP A 176 -11.34 8.27 17.41
C ASP A 176 -12.02 7.06 18.07
N ASP A 177 -12.24 7.15 19.36
CA ASP A 177 -12.88 6.07 20.14
C ASP A 177 -14.36 5.86 19.77
N SER A 178 -15.01 6.86 19.13
CA SER A 178 -16.40 6.75 18.65
C SER A 178 -16.52 6.05 17.29
N TYR A 179 -15.40 5.83 16.59
CA TYR A 179 -15.41 5.33 15.20
C TYR A 179 -16.12 3.98 15.07
N LEU A 180 -15.82 3.01 15.95
CA LEU A 180 -16.44 1.69 15.89
C LEU A 180 -17.95 1.77 16.01
N ALA A 181 -18.45 2.57 16.95
CA ALA A 181 -19.89 2.78 17.12
C ALA A 181 -20.54 3.42 15.89
N SER A 182 -19.84 4.32 15.20
CA SER A 182 -20.32 4.98 13.97
C SER A 182 -20.53 4.00 12.79
N ILE A 183 -19.85 2.85 12.82
CA ILE A 183 -20.01 1.76 11.83
C ILE A 183 -20.76 0.54 12.38
N GLY A 184 -21.42 0.71 13.53
CA GLY A 184 -22.28 -0.32 14.14
C GLY A 184 -21.53 -1.41 14.92
N ILE A 185 -20.26 -1.20 15.26
CA ILE A 185 -19.47 -2.14 16.05
C ILE A 185 -19.39 -1.65 17.50
N GLN A 186 -19.74 -2.51 18.44
CA GLN A 186 -19.51 -2.28 19.87
C GLN A 186 -18.28 -3.07 20.30
N LYS A 187 -17.25 -2.40 20.80
CA LYS A 187 -16.03 -3.08 21.26
C LYS A 187 -16.25 -3.64 22.68
N GLU A 188 -16.74 -4.87 22.75
CA GLU A 188 -16.90 -5.61 24.00
C GLU A 188 -15.70 -6.53 24.27
N LYS A 189 -15.00 -6.95 23.22
CA LYS A 189 -13.88 -7.88 23.24
C LYS A 189 -12.76 -7.38 22.31
N PRO A 190 -11.55 -7.96 22.38
CA PRO A 190 -10.51 -7.71 21.38
C PRO A 190 -11.00 -7.97 19.95
N ILE A 191 -10.53 -7.19 18.99
CA ILE A 191 -10.99 -7.24 17.59
C ILE A 191 -9.93 -7.88 16.69
N VAL A 192 -10.36 -8.91 15.95
CA VAL A 192 -9.64 -9.49 14.82
C VAL A 192 -10.24 -8.94 13.53
N LEU A 193 -9.45 -8.17 12.77
CA LEU A 193 -9.86 -7.62 11.47
C LEU A 193 -9.37 -8.53 10.34
N ILE A 194 -10.27 -9.02 9.50
CA ILE A 194 -9.95 -9.86 8.34
C ILE A 194 -10.34 -9.12 7.05
N PHE A 195 -9.38 -8.91 6.12
CA PHE A 195 -9.68 -8.28 4.84
C PHE A 195 -8.74 -8.70 3.71
N GLY A 196 -9.28 -8.82 2.50
CA GLY A 196 -8.56 -9.26 1.30
C GLY A 196 -8.05 -8.13 0.40
N GLY A 197 -7.98 -6.88 0.90
CA GLY A 197 -7.69 -5.67 0.12
C GLY A 197 -8.94 -5.04 -0.49
N SER A 198 -8.80 -3.98 -1.30
CA SER A 198 -9.91 -3.14 -1.79
C SER A 198 -10.98 -3.89 -2.62
N ARG A 199 -10.59 -4.97 -3.29
CA ARG A 199 -11.53 -5.83 -4.05
C ARG A 199 -12.01 -7.04 -3.27
N GLY A 200 -11.48 -7.28 -2.07
CA GLY A 200 -11.67 -8.51 -1.32
C GLY A 200 -10.83 -9.67 -1.88
N SER A 201 -10.95 -10.82 -1.25
CA SER A 201 -10.30 -12.07 -1.65
C SER A 201 -11.30 -13.22 -1.51
N LEU A 202 -11.60 -13.89 -2.61
CA LEU A 202 -12.57 -14.99 -2.59
C LEU A 202 -12.14 -16.09 -1.61
N ARG A 203 -10.87 -16.52 -1.64
CA ARG A 203 -10.37 -17.58 -0.76
C ARG A 203 -10.43 -17.22 0.72
N MET A 204 -10.09 -15.97 1.08
CA MET A 204 -10.21 -15.50 2.45
C MET A 204 -11.68 -15.45 2.90
N ASN A 205 -12.58 -15.00 2.01
CA ASN A 205 -14.02 -15.00 2.29
C ASN A 205 -14.56 -16.41 2.49
N GLU A 206 -14.14 -17.38 1.68
CA GLU A 206 -14.53 -18.79 1.81
C GLU A 206 -14.03 -19.38 3.13
N SER A 207 -12.75 -19.18 3.47
CA SER A 207 -12.17 -19.66 4.72
C SER A 207 -12.85 -19.05 5.96
N PHE A 208 -13.24 -17.75 5.87
CA PHE A 208 -14.03 -17.12 6.92
C PHE A 208 -15.41 -17.80 7.09
N ILE A 209 -16.11 -18.11 5.98
CA ILE A 209 -17.40 -18.81 6.04
C ILE A 209 -17.25 -20.22 6.62
N GLU A 210 -16.21 -20.97 6.24
CA GLU A 210 -15.88 -22.28 6.81
C GLU A 210 -15.68 -22.19 8.35
N ALA A 211 -15.14 -21.08 8.84
CA ALA A 211 -14.81 -20.84 10.25
C ALA A 211 -15.94 -20.18 11.07
N LEU A 212 -17.09 -19.85 10.47
CA LEU A 212 -18.12 -19.01 11.06
C LEU A 212 -18.58 -19.50 12.44
N ASP A 213 -18.84 -20.81 12.59
CA ASP A 213 -19.33 -21.42 13.82
C ASP A 213 -18.29 -21.42 14.95
N GLU A 214 -17.03 -21.49 14.58
CA GLU A 214 -15.95 -21.42 15.56
C GLU A 214 -15.72 -19.98 16.04
N PHE A 215 -15.79 -18.99 15.14
CA PHE A 215 -15.64 -17.59 15.53
C PHE A 215 -16.72 -17.08 16.50
N GLU A 216 -17.95 -17.58 16.40
CA GLU A 216 -19.02 -17.22 17.34
C GLU A 216 -18.76 -17.67 18.78
N LYS A 217 -17.87 -18.65 19.01
CA LYS A 217 -17.54 -19.20 20.33
C LYS A 217 -16.34 -18.52 21.00
N LYS A 218 -15.68 -17.54 20.30
CA LYS A 218 -14.41 -16.99 20.76
C LYS A 218 -14.57 -15.81 21.73
N ASP A 219 -13.52 -15.57 22.50
CA ASP A 219 -13.43 -14.42 23.40
C ASP A 219 -12.86 -13.16 22.71
N TYR A 220 -12.85 -13.15 21.37
CA TYR A 220 -12.54 -11.99 20.51
C TYR A 220 -13.66 -11.82 19.48
N GLN A 221 -13.85 -10.57 19.02
CA GLN A 221 -14.78 -10.23 17.94
C GLN A 221 -14.08 -10.32 16.60
N VAL A 222 -14.80 -10.75 15.55
CA VAL A 222 -14.27 -10.79 14.19
C VAL A 222 -14.98 -9.77 13.31
N VAL A 223 -14.21 -8.87 12.70
CA VAL A 223 -14.70 -7.94 11.68
C VAL A 223 -14.19 -8.40 10.32
N MET A 224 -15.09 -8.89 9.49
CA MET A 224 -14.78 -9.37 8.14
C MET A 224 -15.14 -8.34 7.10
N VAL A 225 -14.15 -7.93 6.28
CA VAL A 225 -14.35 -7.02 5.13
C VAL A 225 -14.23 -7.81 3.84
N THR A 226 -15.37 -8.11 3.25
CA THR A 226 -15.47 -9.02 2.10
C THR A 226 -15.00 -8.44 0.78
N GLY A 227 -14.95 -7.11 0.67
CA GLY A 227 -14.90 -6.38 -0.59
C GLY A 227 -16.29 -6.23 -1.22
N GLN A 228 -16.55 -5.06 -1.81
CA GLN A 228 -17.88 -4.72 -2.37
C GLN A 228 -18.40 -5.77 -3.37
N VAL A 229 -17.50 -6.35 -4.17
CA VAL A 229 -17.85 -7.33 -5.22
C VAL A 229 -18.40 -8.63 -4.65
N HIS A 230 -17.98 -9.00 -3.44
CA HIS A 230 -18.32 -10.28 -2.81
C HIS A 230 -19.38 -10.16 -1.73
N TYR A 231 -19.69 -8.95 -1.27
CA TYR A 231 -20.51 -8.71 -0.09
C TYR A 231 -21.89 -9.35 -0.19
N ASP A 232 -22.64 -9.08 -1.27
CA ASP A 232 -24.01 -9.57 -1.41
C ASP A 232 -24.06 -11.10 -1.38
N LYS A 233 -23.10 -11.76 -2.06
CA LYS A 233 -23.02 -13.24 -2.05
C LYS A 233 -22.76 -13.78 -0.66
N ILE A 234 -21.81 -13.20 0.08
CA ILE A 234 -21.43 -13.63 1.42
C ILE A 234 -22.57 -13.35 2.42
N ASN A 235 -23.15 -12.16 2.37
CA ASN A 235 -24.24 -11.76 3.26
C ASN A 235 -25.50 -12.63 3.06
N ASN A 236 -25.86 -12.94 1.81
CA ASN A 236 -26.97 -13.84 1.49
C ASN A 236 -26.71 -15.26 2.00
N LEU A 237 -25.48 -15.76 1.90
CA LEU A 237 -25.09 -17.07 2.42
C LEU A 237 -25.27 -17.10 3.96
N ILE A 238 -24.72 -16.13 4.68
CA ILE A 238 -24.85 -16.01 6.13
C ILE A 238 -26.33 -15.95 6.55
N THR A 239 -27.12 -15.12 5.86
CA THR A 239 -28.57 -14.99 6.13
C THR A 239 -29.30 -16.30 5.92
N SER A 240 -28.92 -17.07 4.88
CA SER A 240 -29.54 -18.38 4.62
C SER A 240 -29.29 -19.41 5.70
N LEU A 241 -28.19 -19.27 6.45
CA LEU A 241 -27.87 -20.13 7.60
C LEU A 241 -28.76 -19.85 8.81
N LYS A 242 -29.58 -18.78 8.78
CA LYS A 242 -30.49 -18.35 9.88
C LYS A 242 -29.79 -18.20 11.23
N LYS A 243 -28.49 -17.82 11.22
CA LYS A 243 -27.70 -17.63 12.43
C LYS A 243 -27.78 -16.17 12.88
N GLN A 244 -27.93 -15.95 14.15
CA GLN A 244 -27.71 -14.65 14.77
C GLN A 244 -26.22 -14.57 15.08
N LEU A 245 -25.53 -13.65 14.41
CA LEU A 245 -24.11 -13.37 14.66
C LEU A 245 -24.01 -12.32 15.76
N GLN A 246 -23.42 -12.68 16.90
CA GLN A 246 -23.18 -11.77 18.03
C GLN A 246 -21.73 -11.30 18.10
N ASN A 247 -20.82 -12.18 17.68
CA ASN A 247 -19.39 -11.99 17.80
C ASN A 247 -18.73 -11.59 16.47
N ILE A 248 -19.50 -11.53 15.40
CA ILE A 248 -19.03 -11.33 14.03
C ILE A 248 -19.74 -10.15 13.38
N THR A 249 -18.97 -9.25 12.78
CA THR A 249 -19.47 -8.16 11.94
C THR A 249 -18.96 -8.34 10.51
N VAL A 250 -19.85 -8.28 9.52
CA VAL A 250 -19.49 -8.40 8.11
C VAL A 250 -19.78 -7.10 7.39
N LEU A 251 -18.74 -6.52 6.77
CA LEU A 251 -18.81 -5.25 6.08
C LEU A 251 -18.37 -5.39 4.61
N PRO A 252 -18.98 -4.64 3.68
CA PRO A 252 -18.53 -4.62 2.29
C PRO A 252 -17.20 -3.90 2.12
N TYR A 253 -17.01 -2.81 2.87
CA TYR A 253 -15.87 -1.91 2.76
C TYR A 253 -15.73 -1.06 4.04
N ILE A 254 -14.50 -0.62 4.33
CA ILE A 254 -14.19 0.33 5.41
C ILE A 254 -13.63 1.60 4.79
N ASN A 255 -14.32 2.73 5.00
CA ASN A 255 -13.91 4.03 4.46
C ASN A 255 -12.71 4.63 5.19
N ASN A 256 -12.61 4.43 6.49
CA ASN A 256 -11.53 4.93 7.33
C ASN A 256 -10.75 3.77 7.95
N MET A 257 -9.85 3.19 7.14
CA MET A 257 -9.02 2.06 7.57
C MET A 257 -8.05 2.45 8.70
N VAL A 258 -7.63 3.72 8.77
CA VAL A 258 -6.76 4.22 9.84
C VAL A 258 -7.43 4.03 11.19
N GLN A 259 -8.68 4.50 11.33
CA GLN A 259 -9.44 4.36 12.57
C GLN A 259 -9.76 2.88 12.89
N MET A 260 -10.01 2.08 11.86
CA MET A 260 -10.21 0.65 12.06
C MET A 260 -8.95 -0.02 12.63
N PHE A 261 -7.78 0.23 12.05
CA PHE A 261 -6.51 -0.31 12.55
C PHE A 261 -6.21 0.12 13.98
N GLN A 262 -6.46 1.39 14.35
CA GLN A 262 -6.24 1.90 15.71
C GLN A 262 -7.15 1.24 16.77
N ASN A 263 -8.20 0.58 16.34
CA ASN A 263 -9.15 -0.12 17.21
C ASN A 263 -9.07 -1.66 17.10
N THR A 264 -8.10 -2.18 16.34
CA THR A 264 -7.92 -3.62 16.07
C THR A 264 -6.76 -4.16 16.90
N ASP A 265 -6.88 -5.41 17.34
CA ASP A 265 -5.87 -6.09 18.16
C ASP A 265 -5.05 -7.12 17.33
N LEU A 266 -5.64 -7.71 16.28
CA LEU A 266 -4.95 -8.57 15.32
C LEU A 266 -5.51 -8.36 13.90
N VAL A 267 -4.63 -8.31 12.91
CA VAL A 267 -5.01 -8.14 11.50
C VAL A 267 -4.70 -9.39 10.69
N VAL A 268 -5.67 -9.88 9.93
CA VAL A 268 -5.49 -10.94 8.91
C VAL A 268 -5.68 -10.32 7.53
N CYS A 269 -4.65 -10.24 6.72
CA CYS A 269 -4.76 -9.53 5.44
C CYS A 269 -3.80 -10.02 4.36
N ARG A 270 -3.98 -9.51 3.14
CA ARG A 270 -2.99 -9.61 2.07
C ARG A 270 -1.74 -8.80 2.41
N SER A 271 -0.57 -9.28 1.97
CA SER A 271 0.74 -8.65 2.22
C SER A 271 1.12 -7.61 1.16
N GLY A 272 0.19 -6.70 0.84
CA GLY A 272 0.50 -5.52 0.03
C GLY A 272 1.43 -4.57 0.80
N ALA A 273 2.46 -4.03 0.14
CA ALA A 273 3.49 -3.21 0.78
C ALA A 273 2.93 -2.07 1.63
N THR A 274 1.93 -1.33 1.11
CA THR A 274 1.30 -0.23 1.85
C THR A 274 0.65 -0.71 3.14
N THR A 275 -0.08 -1.83 3.09
CA THR A 275 -0.71 -2.41 4.28
C THR A 275 0.33 -2.81 5.33
N LEU A 276 1.44 -3.45 4.92
CA LEU A 276 2.51 -3.83 5.87
C LEU A 276 3.12 -2.61 6.57
N ILE A 277 3.29 -1.52 5.83
CA ILE A 277 3.79 -0.26 6.40
C ILE A 277 2.77 0.36 7.36
N GLU A 278 1.49 0.28 7.05
CA GLU A 278 0.41 0.71 7.94
C GLU A 278 0.41 -0.11 9.24
N LEU A 279 0.54 -1.42 9.15
CA LEU A 279 0.61 -2.33 10.31
C LEU A 279 1.83 -2.04 11.17
N THR A 280 3.02 -1.92 10.57
CA THR A 280 4.26 -1.67 11.31
C THR A 280 4.29 -0.27 11.93
N ALA A 281 3.75 0.76 11.26
CA ALA A 281 3.65 2.10 11.81
C ALA A 281 2.82 2.15 13.11
N LEU A 282 1.78 1.32 13.19
CA LEU A 282 0.92 1.20 14.38
C LEU A 282 1.39 0.12 15.37
N GLY A 283 2.28 -0.77 14.97
CA GLY A 283 2.73 -1.91 15.79
C GLY A 283 1.64 -2.98 15.93
N LEU A 284 0.91 -3.27 14.84
CA LEU A 284 -0.16 -4.25 14.86
C LEU A 284 0.36 -5.66 14.59
N PRO A 285 0.04 -6.65 15.44
CA PRO A 285 0.23 -8.07 15.13
C PRO A 285 -0.53 -8.45 13.87
N SER A 286 0.03 -9.33 13.03
CA SER A 286 -0.66 -9.70 11.80
C SER A 286 -0.41 -11.13 11.34
N ILE A 287 -1.42 -11.71 10.68
CA ILE A 287 -1.36 -12.94 9.91
C ILE A 287 -1.45 -12.55 8.44
N LEU A 288 -0.40 -12.80 7.69
CA LEU A 288 -0.27 -12.40 6.30
C LEU A 288 -0.64 -13.54 5.36
N ILE A 289 -1.49 -13.24 4.39
CA ILE A 289 -1.95 -14.20 3.38
C ILE A 289 -1.55 -13.67 2.00
N PRO A 290 -0.32 -13.97 1.51
CA PRO A 290 0.15 -13.49 0.23
C PRO A 290 -0.75 -13.92 -0.92
N SER A 291 -1.06 -13.01 -1.84
CA SER A 291 -1.77 -13.36 -3.06
C SER A 291 -0.80 -14.03 -4.05
N PRO A 292 -1.10 -15.24 -4.56
CA PRO A 292 -0.25 -15.89 -5.57
C PRO A 292 -0.43 -15.30 -6.98
N TYR A 293 -1.39 -14.40 -7.17
CA TYR A 293 -1.75 -13.83 -8.48
C TYR A 293 -1.03 -12.53 -8.81
N VAL A 294 -0.12 -12.09 -7.93
CA VAL A 294 0.63 -10.85 -8.14
C VAL A 294 1.92 -11.09 -8.92
N THR A 295 2.37 -10.05 -9.60
CA THR A 295 3.61 -10.05 -10.37
C THR A 295 4.82 -10.39 -9.51
N GLU A 296 5.68 -11.33 -9.96
CA GLU A 296 6.96 -11.70 -9.31
C GLU A 296 6.80 -12.17 -7.86
N ASN A 297 5.60 -12.61 -7.47
CA ASN A 297 5.32 -13.08 -6.11
C ASN A 297 5.74 -12.10 -5.01
N HIS A 298 5.68 -10.78 -5.32
CA HIS A 298 6.19 -9.75 -4.41
C HIS A 298 5.47 -9.73 -3.05
N GLN A 299 4.21 -10.22 -2.97
CA GLN A 299 3.51 -10.27 -1.70
C GLN A 299 4.12 -11.30 -0.73
N GLU A 300 4.58 -12.43 -1.21
CA GLU A 300 5.28 -13.40 -0.36
C GLU A 300 6.62 -12.82 0.15
N ALA A 301 7.38 -12.16 -0.71
CA ALA A 301 8.61 -11.48 -0.32
C ALA A 301 8.35 -10.33 0.69
N ASN A 302 7.27 -9.58 0.51
CA ASN A 302 6.84 -8.56 1.47
C ASN A 302 6.50 -9.20 2.83
N ALA A 303 5.70 -10.30 2.84
CA ALA A 303 5.34 -11.00 4.07
C ALA A 303 6.58 -11.53 4.81
N MET A 304 7.51 -12.16 4.09
CA MET A 304 8.75 -12.70 4.68
C MET A 304 9.58 -11.63 5.37
N SER A 305 9.58 -10.39 4.90
CA SER A 305 10.32 -9.29 5.55
C SER A 305 9.85 -8.98 6.98
N LEU A 306 8.58 -9.32 7.32
CA LEU A 306 8.02 -9.20 8.66
C LEU A 306 8.13 -10.52 9.43
N VAL A 307 7.89 -11.65 8.76
CA VAL A 307 7.92 -13.00 9.38
C VAL A 307 9.31 -13.31 9.90
N GLU A 308 10.37 -13.03 9.15
CA GLU A 308 11.77 -13.23 9.55
C GLU A 308 12.20 -12.39 10.78
N LYS A 309 11.35 -11.43 11.17
CA LYS A 309 11.55 -10.56 12.34
C LYS A 309 10.53 -10.84 13.45
N ASP A 310 9.79 -11.94 13.37
CA ASP A 310 8.70 -12.28 14.30
C ASP A 310 7.66 -11.18 14.49
N ALA A 311 7.52 -10.29 13.49
CA ALA A 311 6.55 -9.19 13.47
C ALA A 311 5.19 -9.59 12.88
N ALA A 312 5.14 -10.74 12.22
CA ALA A 312 3.93 -11.31 11.63
C ALA A 312 4.06 -12.83 11.50
N THR A 313 2.94 -13.50 11.23
CA THR A 313 2.94 -14.88 10.74
C THR A 313 2.38 -14.94 9.32
N MET A 314 2.51 -16.07 8.64
CA MET A 314 2.07 -16.22 7.26
C MET A 314 1.35 -17.56 7.05
N ILE A 315 0.21 -17.49 6.34
CA ILE A 315 -0.46 -18.66 5.78
C ILE A 315 -0.46 -18.50 4.25
N LEU A 316 0.10 -19.47 3.52
CA LEU A 316 0.02 -19.46 2.06
C LEU A 316 -1.43 -19.72 1.62
N GLU A 317 -1.87 -19.07 0.54
CA GLU A 317 -3.27 -19.20 0.07
C GLU A 317 -3.70 -20.64 -0.20
N LYS A 318 -2.79 -21.50 -0.64
CA LYS A 318 -3.03 -22.94 -0.87
C LYS A 318 -3.33 -23.72 0.41
N ASP A 319 -2.81 -23.26 1.54
CA ASP A 319 -2.94 -23.88 2.86
C ASP A 319 -4.06 -23.23 3.71
N LEU A 320 -4.67 -22.14 3.19
CA LEU A 320 -5.71 -21.40 3.86
C LEU A 320 -7.06 -22.12 3.78
N ASN A 321 -7.66 -22.41 4.93
CA ASN A 321 -9.02 -22.90 5.11
C ASN A 321 -9.56 -22.44 6.47
N GLY A 322 -10.81 -22.76 6.81
CA GLY A 322 -11.41 -22.32 8.07
C GLY A 322 -10.64 -22.80 9.29
N GLU A 323 -10.16 -24.04 9.31
CA GLU A 323 -9.41 -24.62 10.42
C GLU A 323 -8.06 -23.94 10.61
N SER A 324 -7.26 -23.80 9.53
CA SER A 324 -5.95 -23.15 9.60
C SER A 324 -6.06 -21.67 9.97
N LEU A 325 -7.11 -20.99 9.51
CA LEU A 325 -7.38 -19.59 9.85
C LEU A 325 -7.67 -19.42 11.34
N VAL A 326 -8.59 -20.22 11.90
CA VAL A 326 -8.94 -20.18 13.33
C VAL A 326 -7.75 -20.56 14.19
N ALA A 327 -7.03 -21.64 13.85
CA ALA A 327 -5.89 -22.11 14.62
C ALA A 327 -4.79 -21.05 14.75
N GLU A 328 -4.50 -20.34 13.66
CA GLU A 328 -3.46 -19.31 13.67
C GLU A 328 -3.90 -18.05 14.42
N ILE A 329 -5.18 -17.64 14.30
CA ILE A 329 -5.74 -16.55 15.09
C ILE A 329 -5.70 -16.89 16.58
N ASP A 330 -6.17 -18.09 16.97
CA ASP A 330 -6.16 -18.55 18.36
C ASP A 330 -4.77 -18.62 18.96
N ARG A 331 -3.76 -19.03 18.17
CA ARG A 331 -2.37 -19.09 18.60
C ARG A 331 -1.81 -17.73 19.03
N ILE A 332 -2.34 -16.65 18.46
CA ILE A 332 -1.91 -15.27 18.77
C ILE A 332 -2.84 -14.67 19.83
N MET A 333 -4.15 -14.77 19.66
CA MET A 333 -5.13 -14.11 20.53
C MET A 333 -5.22 -14.74 21.93
N ASN A 334 -4.91 -16.03 22.08
CA ASN A 334 -4.93 -16.73 23.37
C ASN A 334 -3.57 -16.71 24.08
N ASP A 335 -2.55 -16.10 23.48
CA ASP A 335 -1.21 -15.92 24.06
C ASP A 335 -0.84 -14.43 24.08
N GLU A 336 -1.12 -13.77 25.21
CA GLU A 336 -0.86 -12.35 25.39
C GLU A 336 0.63 -12.00 25.23
N ALA A 337 1.54 -12.88 25.71
CA ALA A 337 2.98 -12.66 25.57
C ALA A 337 3.39 -12.70 24.10
N ARG A 338 2.89 -13.65 23.34
CA ARG A 338 3.14 -13.78 21.89
C ARG A 338 2.58 -12.58 21.12
N SER A 339 1.35 -12.17 21.40
CA SER A 339 0.71 -11.02 20.77
C SER A 339 1.50 -9.74 21.02
N LYS A 340 1.93 -9.52 22.27
CA LYS A 340 2.74 -8.37 22.66
C LYS A 340 4.10 -8.35 21.99
N GLU A 341 4.83 -9.48 22.01
CA GLU A 341 6.13 -9.61 21.33
C GLU A 341 6.00 -9.28 19.83
N MET A 342 4.99 -9.84 19.17
CA MET A 342 4.74 -9.57 17.75
C MET A 342 4.43 -8.08 17.50
N ALA A 343 3.65 -7.42 18.39
CA ALA A 343 3.35 -6.00 18.32
C ALA A 343 4.62 -5.15 18.46
N GLU A 344 5.48 -5.46 19.42
CA GLU A 344 6.75 -4.76 19.65
C GLU A 344 7.70 -4.91 18.45
N ASN A 345 7.82 -6.12 17.91
CA ASN A 345 8.61 -6.40 16.71
C ASN A 345 8.06 -5.68 15.47
N SER A 346 6.74 -5.69 15.30
CA SER A 346 6.07 -4.94 14.22
C SER A 346 6.35 -3.44 14.36
N LYS A 347 6.24 -2.88 15.56
CA LYS A 347 6.51 -1.47 15.84
C LYS A 347 7.97 -1.10 15.56
N ALA A 348 8.92 -1.98 15.90
CA ALA A 348 10.35 -1.76 15.66
C ALA A 348 10.71 -1.66 14.17
N LEU A 349 9.91 -2.26 13.29
CA LEU A 349 10.07 -2.17 11.84
C LEU A 349 9.42 -0.91 11.25
N GLY A 350 8.55 -0.24 11.99
CA GLY A 350 7.78 0.91 11.55
C GLY A 350 8.65 2.16 11.37
N ILE A 351 8.62 2.76 10.18
CA ILE A 351 9.23 4.07 9.91
C ILE A 351 8.12 5.12 9.91
N THR A 352 8.10 5.94 10.95
CA THR A 352 7.04 6.93 11.19
C THR A 352 7.44 8.38 10.89
N ASP A 353 8.61 8.59 10.29
CA ASP A 353 9.18 9.88 9.88
C ASP A 353 9.52 9.94 8.37
N ALA A 354 8.86 9.10 7.57
CA ALA A 354 9.19 8.90 6.16
C ALA A 354 9.07 10.17 5.30
N SER A 355 8.02 10.97 5.49
CA SER A 355 7.83 12.22 4.76
C SER A 355 8.93 13.23 5.11
N SER A 356 9.33 13.33 6.37
CA SER A 356 10.41 14.21 6.83
C SER A 356 11.77 13.79 6.26
N ARG A 357 12.05 12.47 6.17
CA ARG A 357 13.26 11.97 5.50
C ARG A 357 13.26 12.32 4.02
N LEU A 358 12.13 12.14 3.34
CA LEU A 358 12.00 12.52 1.93
C LEU A 358 12.14 14.02 1.73
N GLU A 359 11.55 14.85 2.58
CA GLU A 359 11.73 16.32 2.57
C GLU A 359 13.21 16.71 2.68
N THR A 360 13.95 16.11 3.61
CA THR A 360 15.39 16.32 3.76
C THR A 360 16.16 16.00 2.47
N ILE A 361 15.81 14.88 1.80
CA ILE A 361 16.42 14.51 0.51
C ILE A 361 16.04 15.52 -0.57
N ILE A 362 14.79 15.94 -0.65
CA ILE A 362 14.28 16.94 -1.60
C ILE A 362 15.09 18.22 -1.46
N HIS A 363 15.19 18.78 -0.25
CA HIS A 363 15.94 20.02 0.00
C HIS A 363 17.43 19.89 -0.29
N SER A 364 18.01 18.71 -0.14
CA SER A 364 19.42 18.46 -0.52
C SER A 364 19.67 18.48 -2.03
N LEU A 365 18.65 18.24 -2.83
CA LEU A 365 18.72 18.17 -4.30
C LEU A 365 18.27 19.47 -4.98
N VAL A 366 17.39 20.23 -4.35
CA VAL A 366 16.88 21.52 -4.84
C VAL A 366 17.79 22.61 -4.28
N LYS A 367 18.50 23.31 -5.16
CA LYS A 367 19.41 24.40 -4.79
C LYS A 367 18.69 25.74 -4.70
#